data_74067cd0fd92272a0c7c33f9c422186c
#
_entry.id   74067cd0fd92272a0c7c33f9c422186c
#
_cell.length_a   1.000
_cell.length_b   1.000
_cell.length_c   1.000
_cell.angle_alpha   90.00
_cell.angle_beta   90.00
_cell.angle_gamma   90.00
#
_symmetry.space_group_name_H-M   'P 1'
#
loop_
_entity.id
_entity.type
_entity.pdbx_description
1 polymer ?
#
loop_
_entity_poly.entity_id
_entity_poly.type
_entity_poly.pdbx_seq_one_letter_code
_entity_poly.pdbx_strand_id
1 'polypeptide(L)'
;MRKYQLKLYITGKTARSEQAVSNLKSLCKSKLNDDYELLIIDVLDSPELAMQDQVLATPTLIKILPLPVRRIVGDLSDTQKVLLGLEIKV
;
A
#
# COMPACT_ATOMS: atom_id res chain seq x y z
N MET A 1 7.49 -17.54 4.74
CA MET A 1 6.78 -16.53 3.93
C MET A 1 5.87 -15.71 4.83
N ARG A 2 5.86 -14.40 4.63
CA ARG A 2 5.00 -13.54 5.44
C ARG A 2 3.56 -13.59 4.92
N LYS A 3 2.60 -13.45 5.83
CA LYS A 3 1.18 -13.57 5.50
C LYS A 3 0.71 -12.49 4.52
N TYR A 4 1.15 -11.24 4.73
CA TYR A 4 0.71 -10.11 3.90
C TYR A 4 1.82 -9.68 2.96
N GLN A 5 1.48 -9.52 1.69
CA GLN A 5 2.37 -8.91 0.69
C GLN A 5 1.70 -7.67 0.14
N LEU A 6 2.36 -6.54 0.32
CA LEU A 6 1.83 -5.22 0.00
C LEU A 6 2.77 -4.47 -0.92
N LYS A 7 2.21 -3.72 -1.88
CA LYS A 7 2.95 -2.77 -2.70
C LYS A 7 2.34 -1.39 -2.52
N LEU A 8 3.17 -0.40 -2.27
CA LEU A 8 2.73 0.99 -2.20
C LEU A 8 3.40 1.78 -3.31
N TYR A 9 2.60 2.30 -4.23
CA TYR A 9 3.07 3.16 -5.31
C TYR A 9 2.96 4.62 -4.87
N ILE A 10 4.06 5.35 -4.98
CA ILE A 10 4.14 6.76 -4.61
C ILE A 10 4.71 7.59 -5.76
N THR A 11 4.60 8.91 -5.66
CA THR A 11 5.22 9.84 -6.58
C THR A 11 6.21 10.70 -5.82
N GLY A 12 7.49 10.30 -5.84
CA GLY A 12 8.57 11.03 -5.21
C GLY A 12 8.30 11.36 -3.76
N LYS A 13 8.71 12.57 -3.35
CA LYS A 13 8.56 13.04 -1.97
C LYS A 13 7.43 14.04 -1.82
N THR A 14 6.31 13.80 -2.49
CA THR A 14 5.14 14.64 -2.29
C THR A 14 4.59 14.45 -0.89
N ALA A 15 3.88 15.46 -0.38
CA ALA A 15 3.30 15.40 0.96
C ALA A 15 2.34 14.20 1.12
N ARG A 16 1.52 13.94 0.10
CA ARG A 16 0.58 12.81 0.14
C ARG A 16 1.31 11.48 0.14
N SER A 17 2.39 11.34 -0.63
CA SER A 17 3.18 10.12 -0.67
C SER A 17 3.85 9.85 0.67
N GLU A 18 4.46 10.88 1.27
CA GLU A 18 5.09 10.73 2.58
C GLU A 18 4.07 10.39 3.66
N GLN A 19 2.90 11.00 3.60
CA GLN A 19 1.82 10.72 4.53
C GLN A 19 1.35 9.26 4.39
N ALA A 20 1.21 8.78 3.16
CA ALA A 20 0.81 7.39 2.90
C ALA A 20 1.83 6.40 3.45
N VAL A 21 3.12 6.65 3.25
CA VAL A 21 4.19 5.80 3.78
C VAL A 21 4.12 5.73 5.30
N SER A 22 3.99 6.88 5.95
CA SER A 22 3.92 6.97 7.40
C SER A 22 2.68 6.25 7.94
N ASN A 23 1.52 6.50 7.35
CA ASN A 23 0.25 5.88 7.78
C ASN A 23 0.31 4.36 7.60
N LEU A 24 0.88 3.90 6.48
CA LEU A 24 0.97 2.47 6.20
C LEU A 24 1.90 1.76 7.17
N LYS A 25 3.06 2.35 7.48
CA LYS A 25 3.99 1.75 8.43
C LYS A 25 3.37 1.63 9.81
N SER A 26 2.63 2.65 10.23
CA SER A 26 1.89 2.65 11.48
C SER A 26 0.85 1.54 11.52
N LEU A 27 0.09 1.39 10.44
CA LEU A 27 -0.95 0.37 10.33
C LEU A 27 -0.34 -1.03 10.38
N CYS A 28 0.72 -1.26 9.63
CA CYS A 28 1.40 -2.55 9.59
C CYS A 28 1.93 -2.93 10.97
N LYS A 29 2.52 -1.98 11.67
CA LYS A 29 3.06 -2.23 13.01
C LYS A 29 1.96 -2.56 14.01
N SER A 30 0.84 -1.83 13.96
CA SER A 30 -0.23 -1.99 14.95
C SER A 30 -1.19 -3.13 14.63
N LYS A 31 -1.40 -3.45 13.35
CA LYS A 31 -2.45 -4.39 12.93
C LYS A 31 -1.93 -5.69 12.32
N LEU A 32 -0.75 -5.69 11.73
CA LEU A 32 -0.24 -6.87 11.03
C LEU A 32 0.88 -7.61 11.77
N ASN A 33 1.26 -7.15 12.97
CA ASN A 33 2.22 -7.82 13.86
C ASN A 33 3.52 -8.21 13.16
N ASP A 34 4.05 -7.34 12.30
CA ASP A 34 5.27 -7.58 11.53
C ASP A 34 5.20 -8.79 10.57
N ASP A 35 4.02 -9.38 10.37
CA ASP A 35 3.84 -10.51 9.47
C ASP A 35 3.48 -10.02 8.07
N TYR A 36 4.33 -9.17 7.51
CA TYR A 36 4.09 -8.54 6.21
C TYR A 36 5.40 -8.28 5.47
N GLU A 37 5.29 -8.22 4.15
CA GLU A 37 6.33 -7.73 3.27
C GLU A 37 5.78 -6.48 2.58
N LEU A 38 6.53 -5.39 2.61
CA LEU A 38 6.11 -4.13 2.01
C LEU A 38 7.15 -3.68 1.00
N LEU A 39 6.71 -3.48 -0.24
CA LEU A 39 7.53 -2.91 -1.29
C LEU A 39 6.99 -1.52 -1.62
N ILE A 40 7.84 -0.51 -1.49
CA ILE A 40 7.48 0.86 -1.83
C ILE A 40 8.11 1.18 -3.18
N ILE A 41 7.28 1.57 -4.15
CA ILE A 41 7.70 1.82 -5.53
C ILE A 41 7.40 3.26 -5.89
N ASP A 42 8.44 4.00 -6.28
CA ASP A 42 8.28 5.36 -6.79
C ASP A 42 8.00 5.26 -8.30
N VAL A 43 6.84 5.75 -8.73
CA VAL A 43 6.46 5.68 -10.15
C VAL A 43 7.38 6.50 -11.04
N LEU A 44 8.11 7.46 -10.46
CA LEU A 44 9.10 8.24 -11.23
C LEU A 44 10.34 7.42 -11.55
N ASP A 45 10.68 6.46 -10.67
CA ASP A 45 11.83 5.58 -10.87
C ASP A 45 11.48 4.33 -11.68
N SER A 46 10.25 3.84 -11.52
CA SER A 46 9.83 2.57 -12.13
C SER A 46 8.46 2.72 -12.79
N PRO A 47 8.36 3.55 -13.83
CA PRO A 47 7.06 3.77 -14.49
C PRO A 47 6.50 2.50 -15.14
N GLU A 48 7.36 1.59 -15.59
CA GLU A 48 6.91 0.33 -16.19
C GLU A 48 6.18 -0.57 -15.20
N LEU A 49 6.58 -0.57 -13.93
CA LEU A 49 5.90 -1.35 -12.90
C LEU A 49 4.49 -0.77 -12.63
N ALA A 50 4.40 0.56 -12.60
CA ALA A 50 3.11 1.23 -12.43
C ALA A 50 2.16 0.90 -13.58
N MET A 51 2.68 0.83 -14.81
CA MET A 51 1.89 0.45 -15.97
C MET A 51 1.42 -1.00 -15.88
N GLN A 52 2.29 -1.92 -15.49
CA GLN A 52 1.94 -3.32 -15.32
C GLN A 52 0.81 -3.51 -14.31
N ASP A 53 0.86 -2.78 -13.20
CA ASP A 53 -0.15 -2.86 -12.16
C ASP A 53 -1.32 -1.91 -12.39
N GLN A 54 -1.35 -1.22 -13.53
CA GLN A 54 -2.43 -0.30 -13.91
C GLN A 54 -2.69 0.76 -12.84
N VAL A 55 -1.61 1.35 -12.33
CA VAL A 55 -1.70 2.42 -11.33
C VAL A 55 -2.01 3.73 -12.05
N LEU A 56 -3.19 4.30 -11.78
CA LEU A 56 -3.66 5.51 -12.43
C LEU A 56 -3.48 6.76 -11.57
N ALA A 57 -3.27 6.57 -10.28
CA ALA A 57 -3.10 7.67 -9.32
C ALA A 57 -2.20 7.22 -8.20
N THR A 58 -1.56 8.16 -7.52
CA THR A 58 -0.75 7.86 -6.33
C THR A 58 -1.17 8.76 -5.18
N PRO A 59 -1.03 8.29 -3.93
CA PRO A 59 -0.56 6.96 -3.54
C PRO A 59 -1.59 5.86 -3.84
N THR A 60 -1.11 4.66 -4.21
CA THR A 60 -1.96 3.48 -4.39
C THR A 60 -1.35 2.32 -3.63
N LEU A 61 -2.13 1.71 -2.74
CA LEU A 61 -1.71 0.53 -1.99
C LEU A 61 -2.40 -0.70 -2.57
N ILE A 62 -1.60 -1.73 -2.88
CA ILE A 62 -2.11 -2.99 -3.40
C ILE A 62 -1.77 -4.11 -2.43
N LYS A 63 -2.76 -4.85 -2.00
CA LYS A 63 -2.56 -6.11 -1.28
C LYS A 63 -2.50 -7.24 -2.28
N ILE A 64 -1.36 -7.92 -2.35
CA ILE A 64 -1.14 -9.04 -3.26
C ILE A 64 -1.55 -10.35 -2.60
N LEU A 65 -1.13 -10.54 -1.35
CA LEU A 65 -1.48 -11.70 -0.54
C LEU A 65 -1.92 -11.24 0.85
N PRO A 66 -2.83 -11.95 1.50
CA PRO A 66 -3.60 -13.08 0.99
C PRO A 66 -4.64 -12.64 -0.03
N LEU A 67 -5.04 -13.56 -0.90
CA LEU A 67 -6.10 -13.29 -1.87
C LEU A 67 -7.41 -12.98 -1.17
N PRO A 68 -8.28 -12.17 -1.77
CA PRO A 68 -8.20 -11.62 -3.12
C PRO A 68 -7.28 -10.40 -3.19
N VAL A 69 -6.73 -10.14 -4.38
CA VAL A 69 -5.97 -8.91 -4.61
C VAL A 69 -6.92 -7.72 -4.53
N ARG A 70 -6.53 -6.72 -3.74
CA ARG A 70 -7.32 -5.49 -3.56
C ARG A 70 -6.41 -4.29 -3.58
N ARG A 71 -6.94 -3.15 -3.95
CA ARG A 71 -6.18 -1.89 -3.94
C ARG A 71 -7.03 -0.76 -3.38
N ILE A 72 -6.33 0.25 -2.88
CA ILE A 72 -6.97 1.48 -2.38
C ILE A 72 -6.09 2.65 -2.75
N VAL A 73 -6.72 3.76 -3.13
CA VAL A 73 -6.03 5.00 -3.53
C VAL A 73 -6.24 6.04 -2.43
N GLY A 74 -5.17 6.76 -2.09
CA GLY A 74 -5.24 7.84 -1.13
C GLY A 74 -4.09 7.81 -0.12
N ASP A 75 -4.12 8.71 0.84
CA ASP A 75 -3.04 8.87 1.82
C ASP A 75 -3.09 7.86 2.97
N LEU A 76 -4.07 6.97 2.98
CA LEU A 76 -4.22 5.89 3.95
C LEU A 76 -4.48 6.39 5.38
N SER A 77 -5.03 7.59 5.52
CA SER A 77 -5.28 8.20 6.84
C SER A 77 -6.41 7.53 7.61
N ASP A 78 -7.38 6.95 6.90
CA ASP A 78 -8.52 6.26 7.52
C ASP A 78 -8.22 4.77 7.63
N THR A 79 -7.75 4.34 8.80
CA THR A 79 -7.33 2.96 9.05
C THR A 79 -8.46 1.96 8.79
N GLN A 80 -9.69 2.26 9.23
CA GLN A 80 -10.82 1.35 9.04
C GLN A 80 -11.13 1.18 7.56
N LYS A 81 -11.10 2.27 6.81
CA LYS A 81 -11.34 2.23 5.37
C LYS A 81 -10.28 1.41 4.65
N VAL A 82 -9.02 1.53 5.06
CA VAL A 82 -7.93 0.75 4.47
C VAL A 82 -8.13 -0.74 4.76
N LEU A 83 -8.41 -1.10 6.01
CA LEU A 83 -8.61 -2.50 6.39
C LEU A 83 -9.78 -3.12 5.64
N LEU A 84 -10.89 -2.40 5.54
CA LEU A 84 -12.07 -2.89 4.83
C LEU A 84 -11.81 -2.98 3.32
N GLY A 85 -11.21 -1.95 2.74
CA GLY A 85 -10.94 -1.88 1.30
C GLY A 85 -10.00 -2.96 0.82
N LEU A 86 -9.04 -3.35 1.66
CA LEU A 86 -8.08 -4.41 1.35
C LEU A 86 -8.54 -5.80 1.81
N GLU A 87 -9.69 -5.88 2.46
CA GLU A 87 -10.20 -7.12 3.04
C GLU A 87 -9.21 -7.76 4.00
N ILE A 88 -8.59 -6.93 4.84
CA ILE A 88 -7.70 -7.38 5.90
C ILE A 88 -8.52 -7.60 7.16
N LYS A 89 -8.50 -8.83 7.64
CA LYS A 89 -9.21 -9.21 8.86
C LYS A 89 -8.23 -9.31 10.01
N VAL A 90 -8.38 -8.43 10.98
CA VAL A 90 -7.52 -8.39 12.16
C VAL A 90 -8.31 -8.44 13.44
#